data_2262e2f9b55e2a56bb3cfff4259cfc67
#
_entry.id   2262e2f9b55e2a56bb3cfff4259cfc67
#
_cell.length_a   1.000
_cell.length_b   1.000
_cell.length_c   1.000
_cell.angle_alpha   90.00
_cell.angle_beta   90.00
_cell.angle_gamma   90.00
#
_symmetry.space_group_name_H-M   'P 1'
#
loop_
_entity.id
_entity.type
_entity.pdbx_description
1 polymer ?
#
loop_
_entity_poly.entity_id
_entity_poly.type
_entity_poly.pdbx_seq_one_letter_code
_entity_poly.pdbx_strand_id
1 'polypeptide(L)'
;MSVLCDWQIRALCDGGMIVPFDESLLNPASIDVVLGDHLMIESPVDMGMQLHDLTFYSAQDPYWLRPGEFVLAETKETFDIPEHICGQFALKSSRARAGYSHMLAGWIDPGWHGSKLTLELQNARKMHSLPLYPGLKIGQIIFFEMSQKPLTSYAERSEEH
;
A
#
# COMPACT_ATOMS: atom_id res chain seq x y z
N MET A 1 -11.82 -7.13 -18.99
CA MET A 1 -10.94 -7.06 -17.82
C MET A 1 -11.61 -7.78 -16.66
N SER A 2 -10.92 -8.72 -16.03
CA SER A 2 -11.49 -9.53 -14.95
C SER A 2 -10.94 -9.10 -13.61
N VAL A 3 -11.82 -8.65 -12.73
CA VAL A 3 -11.48 -8.35 -11.34
C VAL A 3 -11.51 -9.66 -10.56
N LEU A 4 -10.49 -9.91 -9.76
CA LEU A 4 -10.43 -11.12 -8.94
C LEU A 4 -11.35 -11.01 -7.73
N CYS A 5 -12.08 -12.08 -7.44
CA CYS A 5 -12.89 -12.18 -6.23
C CYS A 5 -12.07 -12.75 -5.06
N ASP A 6 -12.70 -12.82 -3.89
CA ASP A 6 -12.07 -13.22 -2.64
C ASP A 6 -11.37 -14.58 -2.70
N TRP A 7 -12.03 -15.62 -3.18
CA TRP A 7 -11.41 -16.96 -3.21
C TRP A 7 -10.25 -17.04 -4.21
N GLN A 8 -10.29 -16.25 -5.30
CA GLN A 8 -9.18 -16.17 -6.26
C GLN A 8 -7.96 -15.49 -5.63
N ILE A 9 -8.20 -14.39 -4.90
CA ILE A 9 -7.14 -13.70 -4.14
C ILE A 9 -6.55 -14.64 -3.09
N ARG A 10 -7.41 -15.34 -2.34
CA ARG A 10 -6.96 -16.32 -1.33
C ARG A 10 -6.06 -17.38 -1.97
N ALA A 11 -6.46 -17.94 -3.09
CA ALA A 11 -5.68 -18.97 -3.77
C ALA A 11 -4.28 -18.47 -4.17
N LEU A 12 -4.19 -17.23 -4.67
CA LEU A 12 -2.89 -16.63 -5.00
C LEU A 12 -2.05 -16.34 -3.75
N CYS A 13 -2.68 -15.94 -2.67
CA CYS A 13 -2.00 -15.69 -1.39
C CYS A 13 -1.50 -16.99 -0.75
N ASP A 14 -2.21 -18.11 -0.94
CA ASP A 14 -1.73 -19.44 -0.53
C ASP A 14 -0.44 -19.80 -1.27
N GLY A 15 -0.25 -19.29 -2.48
CA GLY A 15 0.99 -19.40 -3.25
C GLY A 15 2.04 -18.34 -2.94
N GLY A 16 1.80 -17.46 -1.99
CA GLY A 16 2.78 -16.46 -1.54
C GLY A 16 2.68 -15.08 -2.18
N MET A 17 1.58 -14.76 -2.87
CA MET A 17 1.46 -13.46 -3.53
C MET A 17 1.55 -12.29 -2.54
N ILE A 18 1.02 -12.46 -1.33
CA ILE A 18 1.07 -11.45 -0.26
C ILE A 18 1.52 -12.13 1.02
N VAL A 19 2.54 -11.57 1.68
CA VAL A 19 3.09 -12.10 2.94
C VAL A 19 3.28 -10.95 3.92
N PRO A 20 2.75 -11.02 5.15
CA PRO A 20 1.86 -12.06 5.67
C PRO A 20 0.46 -11.97 5.05
N PHE A 21 -0.20 -13.09 4.91
CA PHE A 21 -1.59 -13.15 4.48
C PHE A 21 -2.50 -13.28 5.70
N ASP A 22 -3.47 -12.39 5.82
CA ASP A 22 -4.50 -12.42 6.86
C ASP A 22 -5.86 -12.50 6.17
N GLU A 23 -6.53 -13.63 6.32
CA GLU A 23 -7.82 -13.89 5.69
C GLU A 23 -8.88 -12.87 6.13
N SER A 24 -8.78 -12.33 7.33
CA SER A 24 -9.72 -11.32 7.82
C SER A 24 -9.69 -10.01 7.03
N LEU A 25 -8.63 -9.81 6.23
CA LEU A 25 -8.49 -8.62 5.38
C LEU A 25 -9.12 -8.80 3.99
N LEU A 26 -9.60 -10.00 3.65
CA LEU A 26 -10.26 -10.23 2.36
C LEU A 26 -11.61 -9.54 2.30
N ASN A 27 -11.86 -8.90 1.17
CA ASN A 27 -13.13 -8.32 0.76
C ASN A 27 -13.64 -9.06 -0.48
N PRO A 28 -14.90 -8.87 -0.89
CA PRO A 28 -15.43 -9.60 -2.05
C PRO A 28 -14.61 -9.46 -3.34
N ALA A 29 -13.97 -8.29 -3.57
CA ALA A 29 -13.22 -8.01 -4.79
C ALA A 29 -11.91 -7.26 -4.54
N SER A 30 -11.37 -7.35 -3.33
CA SER A 30 -10.12 -6.70 -2.96
C SER A 30 -9.56 -7.33 -1.69
N ILE A 31 -8.37 -6.91 -1.29
CA ILE A 31 -7.81 -7.25 0.02
C ILE A 31 -7.29 -5.98 0.66
N ASP A 32 -7.59 -5.79 1.94
CA ASP A 32 -7.04 -4.68 2.71
C ASP A 32 -5.55 -4.87 2.93
N VAL A 33 -4.84 -3.75 2.99
CA VAL A 33 -3.44 -3.71 3.41
C VAL A 33 -3.30 -2.77 4.59
N VAL A 34 -2.28 -3.02 5.40
CA VAL A 34 -2.04 -2.26 6.62
C VAL A 34 -0.69 -1.57 6.57
N LEU A 35 -0.55 -0.48 7.33
CA LEU A 35 0.72 0.22 7.43
C LEU A 35 1.76 -0.64 8.15
N GLY A 36 2.98 -0.58 7.64
CA GLY A 36 4.16 -1.09 8.29
C GLY A 36 4.66 -0.14 9.39
N ASP A 37 5.91 -0.28 9.76
CA ASP A 37 6.49 0.39 10.92
C ASP A 37 7.51 1.49 10.57
N HIS A 38 7.54 1.93 9.31
CA HIS A 38 8.44 3.00 8.86
C HIS A 38 7.71 4.07 8.07
N LEU A 39 8.12 5.32 8.31
CA LEU A 39 7.78 6.46 7.46
C LEU A 39 9.06 7.09 6.93
N MET A 40 8.95 7.80 5.83
CA MET A 40 9.92 8.81 5.42
C MET A 40 9.23 10.16 5.56
N ILE A 41 9.82 11.05 6.34
CA ILE A 41 9.29 12.40 6.57
C ILE A 41 10.25 13.42 5.97
N GLU A 42 9.74 14.61 5.64
CA GLU A 42 10.58 15.65 5.07
C GLU A 42 11.68 16.06 6.05
N SER A 43 12.91 16.23 5.50
CA SER A 43 14.01 16.77 6.26
C SER A 43 13.80 18.27 6.48
N PRO A 44 14.02 18.79 7.71
CA PRO A 44 13.91 20.23 7.97
C PRO A 44 15.09 21.05 7.43
N VAL A 45 16.16 20.39 6.97
CA VAL A 45 17.42 21.07 6.61
C VAL A 45 17.78 20.98 5.13
N ASP A 46 17.16 20.08 4.37
CA ASP A 46 17.41 19.93 2.93
C ASP A 46 16.14 19.42 2.23
N MET A 47 16.24 19.05 0.95
CA MET A 47 15.10 18.55 0.18
C MET A 47 14.91 17.04 0.32
N GLY A 48 15.67 16.38 1.17
CA GLY A 48 15.60 14.94 1.37
C GLY A 48 14.47 14.52 2.29
N MET A 49 14.34 13.20 2.41
CA MET A 49 13.40 12.55 3.34
C MET A 49 14.23 11.83 4.41
N GLN A 50 13.69 11.80 5.62
CA GLN A 50 14.32 11.14 6.76
C GLN A 50 13.50 9.93 7.18
N LEU A 51 14.18 8.82 7.48
CA LEU A 51 13.52 7.65 8.06
C LEU A 51 12.99 7.98 9.45
N HIS A 52 11.73 7.61 9.70
CA HIS A 52 11.07 7.76 10.98
C HIS A 52 10.44 6.43 11.38
N ASP A 53 10.88 5.90 12.51
CA ASP A 53 10.43 4.60 13.02
C ASP A 53 9.07 4.75 13.69
N LEU A 54 8.10 3.90 13.28
CA LEU A 54 6.77 3.85 13.87
C LEU A 54 6.60 2.73 14.89
N THR A 55 7.63 1.92 15.16
CA THR A 55 7.51 0.69 15.95
C THR A 55 6.79 0.90 17.28
N PHE A 56 7.02 2.03 17.94
CA PHE A 56 6.45 2.30 19.26
C PHE A 56 5.17 3.15 19.22
N TYR A 57 4.69 3.51 18.04
CA TYR A 57 3.40 4.17 17.90
C TYR A 57 2.27 3.13 17.88
N SER A 58 1.08 3.56 18.25
CA SER A 58 -0.10 2.68 18.32
C SER A 58 -1.38 3.48 18.05
N ALA A 59 -2.51 2.80 17.98
CA ALA A 59 -3.79 3.45 17.84
C ALA A 59 -4.08 4.41 19.00
N GLN A 60 -3.58 4.11 20.21
CA GLN A 60 -3.76 4.94 21.40
C GLN A 60 -2.75 6.08 21.48
N ASP A 61 -1.60 5.92 20.84
CA ASP A 61 -0.54 6.92 20.79
C ASP A 61 0.06 6.97 19.38
N PRO A 62 -0.68 7.52 18.39
CA PRO A 62 -0.27 7.48 17.00
C PRO A 62 0.75 8.57 16.67
N TYR A 63 1.41 8.38 15.51
CA TYR A 63 2.05 9.49 14.82
C TYR A 63 0.94 10.40 14.26
N TRP A 64 1.00 11.69 14.58
CA TRP A 64 0.02 12.65 14.10
C TRP A 64 0.48 13.30 12.82
N LEU A 65 -0.10 12.87 11.70
CA LEU A 65 0.10 13.49 10.39
C LEU A 65 -0.60 14.84 10.39
N ARG A 66 0.18 15.92 10.36
CA ARG A 66 -0.34 17.28 10.48
C ARG A 66 -1.05 17.72 9.20
N PRO A 67 -1.98 18.71 9.27
CA PRO A 67 -2.60 19.24 8.07
C PRO A 67 -1.59 19.64 7.01
N GLY A 68 -1.77 19.12 5.79
CA GLY A 68 -0.88 19.36 4.66
C GLY A 68 0.42 18.58 4.66
N GLU A 69 0.75 17.86 5.74
CA GLU A 69 1.98 17.09 5.81
C GLU A 69 1.98 15.94 4.81
N PHE A 70 3.10 15.76 4.14
CA PHE A 70 3.37 14.67 3.20
C PHE A 70 4.39 13.71 3.81
N VAL A 71 4.10 12.41 3.72
CA VAL A 71 5.02 11.35 4.13
C VAL A 71 5.03 10.23 3.11
N LEU A 72 6.12 9.49 3.05
CA LEU A 72 6.15 8.18 2.41
C LEU A 72 5.97 7.13 3.49
N ALA A 73 5.02 6.25 3.29
CA ALA A 73 4.79 5.10 4.16
C ALA A 73 5.02 3.83 3.35
N GLU A 74 4.93 2.70 4.00
CA GLU A 74 4.98 1.42 3.33
C GLU A 74 3.95 0.48 3.94
N THR A 75 3.54 -0.52 3.17
CA THR A 75 2.70 -1.59 3.68
C THR A 75 3.51 -2.50 4.60
N LYS A 76 2.83 -3.12 5.56
CA LYS A 76 3.40 -4.24 6.31
C LYS A 76 3.69 -5.42 5.40
N GLU A 77 2.79 -5.64 4.44
CA GLU A 77 2.84 -6.77 3.53
C GLU A 77 3.98 -6.61 2.51
N THR A 78 4.58 -7.74 2.15
CA THR A 78 5.49 -7.88 1.03
C THR A 78 4.77 -8.61 -0.09
N PHE A 79 5.04 -8.24 -1.34
CA PHE A 79 4.30 -8.70 -2.50
C PHE A 79 5.19 -9.49 -3.45
N ASP A 80 4.58 -10.49 -4.08
CA ASP A 80 5.18 -11.30 -5.14
C ASP A 80 4.10 -11.53 -6.19
N ILE A 81 3.97 -10.58 -7.10
CA ILE A 81 2.85 -10.51 -8.05
C ILE A 81 3.16 -11.39 -9.26
N PRO A 82 2.28 -12.35 -9.59
CA PRO A 82 2.45 -13.19 -10.78
C PRO A 82 2.42 -12.36 -12.07
N GLU A 83 3.03 -12.89 -13.12
CA GLU A 83 3.11 -12.21 -14.42
C GLU A 83 1.77 -12.10 -15.16
N HIS A 84 0.74 -12.81 -14.71
CA HIS A 84 -0.59 -12.76 -15.32
C HIS A 84 -1.58 -11.89 -14.52
N ILE A 85 -1.10 -11.25 -13.45
CA ILE A 85 -1.92 -10.43 -12.54
C ILE A 85 -1.32 -9.03 -12.46
N CYS A 86 -2.17 -8.02 -12.50
CA CYS A 86 -1.82 -6.65 -12.11
C CYS A 86 -2.75 -6.18 -11.01
N GLY A 87 -2.45 -5.05 -10.40
CA GLY A 87 -3.26 -4.56 -9.30
C GLY A 87 -3.30 -3.05 -9.23
N GLN A 88 -4.20 -2.56 -8.39
CA GLN A 88 -4.33 -1.15 -8.12
C GLN A 88 -4.60 -0.94 -6.63
N PHE A 89 -3.76 -0.13 -6.01
CA PHE A 89 -4.01 0.34 -4.65
C PHE A 89 -5.07 1.43 -4.67
N ALA A 90 -5.96 1.38 -3.69
CA ALA A 90 -6.92 2.45 -3.42
C ALA A 90 -7.03 2.63 -1.92
N LEU A 91 -7.21 3.86 -1.46
CA LEU A 91 -7.52 4.08 -0.05
C LEU A 91 -8.84 3.39 0.30
N LYS A 92 -8.97 2.92 1.54
CA LYS A 92 -10.29 2.56 2.04
C LYS A 92 -11.16 3.81 2.09
N SER A 93 -12.44 3.64 1.72
CA SER A 93 -13.38 4.77 1.67
C SER A 93 -13.42 5.55 2.98
N SER A 94 -13.38 4.85 4.11
CA SER A 94 -13.39 5.50 5.43
C SER A 94 -12.15 6.35 5.67
N ARG A 95 -10.99 5.95 5.11
CA ARG A 95 -9.75 6.72 5.24
C ARG A 95 -9.81 7.96 4.36
N ALA A 96 -10.27 7.81 3.12
CA ALA A 96 -10.45 8.96 2.23
C ALA A 96 -11.43 9.98 2.83
N ARG A 97 -12.54 9.52 3.39
CA ARG A 97 -13.51 10.41 4.05
C ARG A 97 -12.95 11.08 5.31
N ALA A 98 -11.98 10.46 5.98
CA ALA A 98 -11.30 11.08 7.12
C ALA A 98 -10.31 12.18 6.73
N GLY A 99 -9.87 12.19 5.47
CA GLY A 99 -8.97 13.23 4.96
C GLY A 99 -7.61 12.74 4.49
N TYR A 100 -7.35 11.43 4.53
CA TYR A 100 -6.12 10.89 3.92
C TYR A 100 -6.20 11.00 2.40
N SER A 101 -5.08 11.31 1.77
CA SER A 101 -4.91 11.30 0.31
C SER A 101 -3.72 10.43 -0.07
N HIS A 102 -3.80 9.73 -1.19
CA HIS A 102 -2.73 8.85 -1.68
C HIS A 102 -2.12 9.31 -3.01
N MET A 103 -2.52 10.44 -3.55
CA MET A 103 -1.97 11.04 -4.77
C MET A 103 -2.08 10.17 -6.04
N LEU A 104 -2.97 9.18 -6.04
CA LEU A 104 -3.28 8.32 -7.19
C LEU A 104 -2.12 7.45 -7.71
N ALA A 105 -1.05 7.30 -6.97
CA ALA A 105 0.13 6.50 -7.36
C ALA A 105 -0.04 5.04 -6.90
N GLY A 106 -0.97 4.31 -7.50
CA GLY A 106 -1.38 3.01 -6.99
C GLY A 106 -1.29 1.84 -7.95
N TRP A 107 -0.70 2.00 -9.14
CA TRP A 107 -0.65 0.91 -10.11
C TRP A 107 0.45 -0.10 -9.78
N ILE A 108 0.11 -1.37 -9.85
CA ILE A 108 1.01 -2.50 -9.55
C ILE A 108 1.16 -3.34 -10.80
N ASP A 109 2.37 -3.36 -11.34
CA ASP A 109 2.66 -4.08 -12.58
C ASP A 109 2.77 -5.59 -12.35
N PRO A 110 2.44 -6.40 -13.38
CA PRO A 110 2.65 -7.84 -13.31
C PRO A 110 4.14 -8.17 -13.15
N GLY A 111 4.43 -9.15 -12.30
CA GLY A 111 5.79 -9.59 -12.04
C GLY A 111 6.56 -8.77 -11.00
N TRP A 112 5.94 -7.73 -10.42
CA TRP A 112 6.55 -6.99 -9.31
C TRP A 112 6.64 -7.89 -8.07
N HIS A 113 7.83 -7.95 -7.47
CA HIS A 113 8.09 -8.95 -6.44
C HIS A 113 9.10 -8.49 -5.39
N GLY A 114 9.05 -9.12 -4.23
CA GLY A 114 10.05 -9.01 -3.17
C GLY A 114 10.03 -7.69 -2.41
N SER A 115 8.99 -6.88 -2.56
CA SER A 115 8.96 -5.53 -2.00
C SER A 115 7.65 -5.25 -1.26
N LYS A 116 7.73 -4.31 -0.33
CA LYS A 116 6.57 -3.64 0.24
C LYS A 116 6.11 -2.55 -0.70
N LEU A 117 4.84 -2.21 -0.64
CA LEU A 117 4.30 -1.10 -1.44
C LEU A 117 4.56 0.22 -0.73
N THR A 118 5.21 1.14 -1.40
CA THR A 118 5.38 2.51 -0.92
C THR A 118 4.09 3.28 -1.12
N LEU A 119 3.67 4.02 -0.10
CA LEU A 119 2.44 4.80 -0.10
C LEU A 119 2.79 6.27 0.07
N GLU A 120 2.36 7.10 -0.87
CA GLU A 120 2.51 8.55 -0.82
C GLU A 120 1.29 9.12 -0.10
N LEU A 121 1.43 9.44 1.18
CA LEU A 121 0.31 9.88 2.01
C LEU A 121 0.39 11.37 2.34
N GLN A 122 -0.76 12.02 2.29
CA GLN A 122 -0.91 13.41 2.67
C GLN A 122 -2.19 13.60 3.49
N ASN A 123 -2.16 14.49 4.46
CA ASN A 123 -3.34 14.94 5.16
C ASN A 123 -3.97 16.11 4.40
N ALA A 124 -5.13 15.88 3.80
CA ALA A 124 -5.85 16.90 3.03
C ALA A 124 -6.75 17.80 3.90
N ARG A 125 -6.80 17.58 5.21
CA ARG A 125 -7.58 18.41 6.13
C ARG A 125 -6.84 19.70 6.44
N LYS A 126 -7.59 20.76 6.75
CA LYS A 126 -7.00 22.07 7.08
C LYS A 126 -6.75 22.26 8.56
N MET A 127 -7.52 21.60 9.43
CA MET A 127 -7.56 21.92 10.85
C MET A 127 -7.09 20.79 11.76
N HIS A 128 -7.21 19.53 11.31
CA HIS A 128 -7.01 18.39 12.20
C HIS A 128 -5.94 17.44 11.66
N SER A 129 -5.10 16.97 12.59
CA SER A 129 -4.14 15.91 12.29
C SER A 129 -4.82 14.55 12.17
N LEU A 130 -4.19 13.65 11.46
CA LEU A 130 -4.69 12.28 11.24
C LEU A 130 -3.71 11.26 11.83
N PRO A 131 -4.19 10.18 12.45
CA PRO A 131 -3.31 9.20 13.08
C PRO A 131 -2.67 8.26 12.05
N LEU A 132 -1.38 7.96 12.23
CA LEU A 132 -0.68 6.88 11.56
C LEU A 132 -0.03 5.98 12.60
N TYR A 133 -0.15 4.67 12.44
CA TYR A 133 0.45 3.70 13.35
C TYR A 133 0.57 2.34 12.64
N PRO A 134 1.49 1.48 13.05
CA PRO A 134 1.61 0.15 12.45
C PRO A 134 0.31 -0.64 12.59
N GLY A 135 -0.10 -1.29 11.51
CA GLY A 135 -1.34 -2.08 11.50
C GLY A 135 -2.60 -1.31 11.13
N LEU A 136 -2.52 0.01 10.93
CA LEU A 136 -3.66 0.79 10.44
C LEU A 136 -4.08 0.26 9.07
N LYS A 137 -5.36 -0.11 8.92
CA LYS A 137 -5.93 -0.51 7.61
C LYS A 137 -6.07 0.74 6.77
N ILE A 138 -5.05 1.03 5.95
CA ILE A 138 -4.99 2.27 5.21
C ILE A 138 -5.67 2.18 3.85
N GLY A 139 -5.59 1.04 3.21
CA GLY A 139 -6.08 0.88 1.85
C GLY A 139 -6.40 -0.55 1.50
N GLN A 140 -6.63 -0.77 0.23
CA GLN A 140 -6.95 -2.07 -0.34
C GLN A 140 -6.32 -2.20 -1.72
N ILE A 141 -6.14 -3.42 -2.17
CA ILE A 141 -5.66 -3.69 -3.52
C ILE A 141 -6.72 -4.46 -4.28
N ILE A 142 -7.06 -3.95 -5.44
CA ILE A 142 -7.90 -4.60 -6.43
C ILE A 142 -6.96 -5.30 -7.41
N PHE A 143 -7.19 -6.58 -7.69
CA PHE A 143 -6.39 -7.34 -8.63
C PHE A 143 -7.15 -7.62 -9.90
N PHE A 144 -6.44 -7.62 -11.02
CA PHE A 144 -6.98 -7.86 -12.35
C PHE A 144 -6.18 -8.96 -13.03
N GLU A 145 -6.87 -9.83 -13.75
CA GLU A 145 -6.21 -10.77 -14.64
C GLU A 145 -5.79 -10.05 -15.91
N MET A 146 -4.53 -10.22 -16.31
CA MET A 146 -4.02 -9.68 -17.57
C MET A 146 -4.67 -10.39 -18.74
N SER A 147 -5.00 -9.65 -19.80
CA SER A 147 -5.57 -10.22 -21.02
C SER A 147 -4.57 -11.13 -21.74
N GLN A 148 -3.28 -10.81 -21.62
CA GLN A 148 -2.17 -11.57 -22.15
C GLN A 148 -0.96 -11.37 -21.24
N LYS A 149 -0.04 -12.34 -21.28
CA LYS A 149 1.23 -12.21 -20.58
C LYS A 149 2.05 -11.09 -21.27
N PRO A 150 2.65 -10.15 -20.52
CA PRO A 150 3.50 -9.13 -21.14
C PRO A 150 4.76 -9.75 -21.74
N LEU A 151 5.29 -9.10 -22.77
CA LEU A 151 6.56 -9.52 -23.37
C LEU A 151 7.73 -9.37 -22.41
N THR A 152 7.70 -8.31 -21.59
CA THR A 152 8.70 -8.02 -20.56
C THR A 152 7.98 -7.74 -19.25
N SER A 153 8.16 -8.60 -18.25
CA SER A 153 7.55 -8.40 -16.93
C SER A 153 8.32 -7.36 -16.11
N TYR A 154 7.71 -6.91 -15.01
CA TYR A 154 8.40 -6.00 -14.07
C TYR A 154 9.71 -6.60 -13.55
N ALA A 155 9.72 -7.91 -13.28
CA ALA A 155 10.92 -8.60 -12.80
C ALA A 155 12.11 -8.46 -13.76
N GLU A 156 11.84 -8.45 -15.05
CA GLU A 156 12.86 -8.29 -16.09
C GLU A 156 13.31 -6.84 -16.28
N ARG A 157 12.52 -5.88 -15.80
CA ARG A 157 12.78 -4.45 -15.91
C ARG A 157 13.18 -3.81 -14.59
N SER A 158 13.31 -4.58 -13.53
CA SER A 158 13.55 -4.07 -12.18
C SER A 158 14.83 -3.22 -12.07
N GLU A 159 15.81 -3.47 -12.92
CA GLU A 159 17.08 -2.72 -12.94
C GLU A 159 16.91 -1.29 -13.46
N GLU A 160 15.82 -0.99 -14.18
CA GLU A 160 15.54 0.34 -14.74
C GLU A 160 14.83 1.27 -13.75
N HIS A 161 14.43 0.73 -12.65
CA HIS A 161 13.69 1.42 -11.60
C HIS A 161 14.48 1.47 -10.30
#